data_a3970b02fe2abdfde11312ea39b626b8
#
_entry.id   a3970b02fe2abdfde11312ea39b626b8
#
_cell.length_a   1.000
_cell.length_b   1.000
_cell.length_c   1.000
_cell.angle_alpha   90.00
_cell.angle_beta   90.00
_cell.angle_gamma   90.00
#
_symmetry.space_group_name_H-M   'P 1'
#
loop_
_entity.id
_entity.type
_entity.pdbx_description
1 polymer ?
#
loop_
_entity_poly.entity_id
_entity_poly.type
_entity_poly.pdbx_seq_one_letter_code
_entity_poly.pdbx_strand_id
1 'polypeptide(L)'
;MDNIDGIVNICTANNMILQKNKLTKQYNLGFTIYNPNFDLRTILNINLYKLVESLNTEYIERIEEINVINPLNEIDVLIFLKPVFKEYSFLKCFLCIKIILSEENGCISFKNTDILYDENKIQGYTRISNNTTETRIIMHSNNLLALNHTFEVNIFDIFPSAMQNIIAKMVKAVFYKVKLFCETVK
;
A
#
# COMPACT_ATOMS: atom_id res chain seq x y z
N MET A 1 -13.92 -9.39 27.28
CA MET A 1 -14.35 -10.06 26.01
C MET A 1 -13.09 -10.27 25.19
N ASP A 2 -12.45 -11.41 25.39
CA ASP A 2 -11.23 -11.76 24.67
C ASP A 2 -11.63 -12.10 23.23
N ASN A 3 -11.02 -11.38 22.28
CA ASN A 3 -11.25 -11.55 20.86
C ASN A 3 -10.80 -12.96 20.44
N ILE A 4 -11.75 -13.84 20.20
CA ILE A 4 -11.56 -15.25 19.85
C ILE A 4 -10.74 -15.39 18.55
N ASP A 5 -10.64 -14.34 17.71
CA ASP A 5 -10.01 -14.39 16.39
C ASP A 5 -8.60 -13.77 16.31
N GLY A 6 -7.99 -13.38 17.43
CA GLY A 6 -6.63 -12.77 17.41
C GLY A 6 -6.53 -11.42 16.71
N ILE A 7 -7.64 -10.79 16.29
CA ILE A 7 -7.67 -9.50 15.61
C ILE A 7 -7.66 -8.36 16.63
N VAL A 8 -6.75 -7.40 16.45
CA VAL A 8 -6.62 -6.21 17.29
C VAL A 8 -6.79 -4.95 16.45
N ASN A 9 -7.63 -4.03 16.92
CA ASN A 9 -7.77 -2.72 16.33
C ASN A 9 -6.54 -1.86 16.69
N ILE A 10 -5.79 -1.42 15.69
CA ILE A 10 -4.61 -0.56 15.84
C ILE A 10 -5.00 0.92 15.82
N CYS A 11 -5.93 1.28 14.90
CA CYS A 11 -6.35 2.66 14.73
C CYS A 11 -7.65 2.74 13.93
N THR A 12 -8.61 3.49 14.46
CA THR A 12 -9.82 3.89 13.72
C THR A 12 -9.85 5.42 13.66
N ALA A 13 -9.70 5.98 12.47
CA ALA A 13 -9.77 7.42 12.23
C ALA A 13 -10.04 7.68 10.73
N ASN A 14 -10.68 8.80 10.40
CA ASN A 14 -10.98 9.25 9.04
C ASN A 14 -11.82 8.22 8.23
N ASN A 15 -12.74 7.53 8.90
CA ASN A 15 -13.53 6.43 8.32
C ASN A 15 -12.68 5.30 7.71
N MET A 16 -11.50 5.08 8.29
CA MET A 16 -10.59 4.00 7.94
C MET A 16 -10.27 3.18 9.18
N ILE A 17 -10.31 1.85 9.06
CA ILE A 17 -10.05 0.90 10.14
C ILE A 17 -8.77 0.15 9.81
N LEU A 18 -7.75 0.26 10.68
CA LEU A 18 -6.52 -0.49 10.62
C LEU A 18 -6.51 -1.54 11.73
N GLN A 19 -6.41 -2.80 11.36
CA GLN A 19 -6.39 -3.95 12.27
C GLN A 19 -5.12 -4.77 12.08
N LYS A 20 -4.73 -5.53 13.09
CA LYS A 20 -3.66 -6.53 13.03
C LYS A 20 -4.18 -7.88 13.47
N ASN A 21 -3.92 -8.90 12.69
CA ASN A 21 -4.08 -10.29 13.12
C ASN A 21 -2.79 -10.72 13.83
N LYS A 22 -2.88 -11.05 15.14
CA LYS A 22 -1.74 -11.46 15.95
C LYS A 22 -1.18 -12.83 15.54
N LEU A 23 -2.02 -13.71 15.00
CA LEU A 23 -1.64 -15.07 14.59
C LEU A 23 -0.85 -15.04 13.29
N THR A 24 -1.35 -14.34 12.26
CA THR A 24 -0.70 -14.23 10.96
C THR A 24 0.29 -13.08 10.84
N LYS A 25 0.34 -12.17 11.83
CA LYS A 25 1.09 -10.91 11.82
C LYS A 25 0.67 -9.92 10.73
N GLN A 26 -0.37 -10.22 9.96
CA GLN A 26 -0.87 -9.38 8.88
C GLN A 26 -1.67 -8.19 9.40
N TYR A 27 -1.54 -7.08 8.70
CA TYR A 27 -2.38 -5.90 8.86
C TYR A 27 -3.44 -5.87 7.78
N ASN A 28 -4.60 -5.35 8.16
CA ASN A 28 -5.73 -5.15 7.28
C ASN A 28 -6.22 -3.71 7.43
N LEU A 29 -6.29 -2.99 6.31
CA LEU A 29 -6.78 -1.61 6.22
C LEU A 29 -8.05 -1.59 5.38
N GLY A 30 -9.19 -1.31 6.01
CA GLY A 30 -10.49 -1.25 5.36
C GLY A 30 -11.09 0.16 5.37
N PHE A 31 -11.69 0.58 4.24
CA PHE A 31 -12.42 1.84 4.12
C PHE A 31 -13.29 1.88 2.86
N THR A 32 -14.19 2.86 2.80
CA THR A 32 -14.99 3.17 1.62
C THR A 32 -14.60 4.53 1.04
N ILE A 33 -14.80 4.70 -0.27
CA ILE A 33 -14.66 5.97 -0.99
C ILE A 33 -15.99 6.25 -1.69
N TYR A 34 -16.48 7.47 -1.53
CA TYR A 34 -17.68 7.95 -2.21
C TYR A 34 -17.41 9.33 -2.82
N ASN A 35 -17.68 9.48 -4.13
CA ASN A 35 -17.64 10.76 -4.82
C ASN A 35 -18.78 10.83 -5.85
N PRO A 36 -19.85 11.61 -5.61
CA PRO A 36 -20.99 11.65 -6.51
C PRO A 36 -20.70 12.27 -7.89
N ASN A 37 -19.58 13.00 -8.02
CA ASN A 37 -19.23 13.78 -9.21
C ASN A 37 -18.11 13.16 -10.05
N PHE A 38 -17.55 12.01 -9.61
CA PHE A 38 -16.39 11.42 -10.25
C PHE A 38 -16.55 9.90 -10.43
N ASP A 39 -16.26 9.41 -11.64
CA ASP A 39 -16.20 7.97 -11.89
C ASP A 39 -14.90 7.38 -11.35
N LEU A 40 -14.98 6.75 -10.17
CA LEU A 40 -13.85 6.15 -9.46
C LEU A 40 -13.17 5.03 -10.26
N ARG A 41 -13.87 4.42 -11.22
CA ARG A 41 -13.29 3.35 -12.04
C ARG A 41 -12.15 3.87 -12.94
N THR A 42 -12.19 5.13 -13.33
CA THR A 42 -11.19 5.72 -14.24
C THR A 42 -9.77 5.71 -13.69
N ILE A 43 -9.63 5.74 -12.35
CA ILE A 43 -8.31 5.70 -11.68
C ILE A 43 -7.86 4.28 -11.31
N LEU A 44 -8.74 3.28 -11.40
CA LEU A 44 -8.44 1.90 -11.03
C LEU A 44 -7.79 1.15 -12.20
N ASN A 45 -6.59 1.55 -12.56
CA ASN A 45 -5.78 0.95 -13.61
C ASN A 45 -4.34 0.75 -13.15
N ILE A 46 -3.52 0.13 -13.97
CA ILE A 46 -2.13 -0.22 -13.60
C ILE A 46 -1.29 1.01 -13.20
N ASN A 47 -1.62 2.22 -13.67
CA ASN A 47 -0.90 3.44 -13.34
C ASN A 47 -1.32 4.08 -12.00
N LEU A 48 -2.17 3.42 -11.19
CA LEU A 48 -2.57 3.90 -9.86
C LEU A 48 -1.35 4.21 -8.97
N TYR A 49 -0.23 3.49 -9.13
CA TYR A 49 1.00 3.75 -8.38
C TYR A 49 1.58 5.16 -8.65
N LYS A 50 1.40 5.73 -9.86
CA LYS A 50 1.83 7.10 -10.17
C LYS A 50 1.01 8.13 -9.39
N LEU A 51 -0.28 7.88 -9.23
CA LEU A 51 -1.13 8.71 -8.36
C LEU A 51 -0.70 8.58 -6.90
N VAL A 52 -0.43 7.36 -6.43
CA VAL A 52 0.07 7.12 -5.06
C VAL A 52 1.38 7.89 -4.83
N GLU A 53 2.33 7.84 -5.76
CA GLU A 53 3.59 8.60 -5.71
C GLU A 53 3.34 10.10 -5.59
N SER A 54 2.55 10.66 -6.51
CA SER A 54 2.30 12.11 -6.59
C SER A 54 1.63 12.68 -5.32
N LEU A 55 0.77 11.89 -4.68
CA LEU A 55 0.07 12.28 -3.46
C LEU A 55 0.89 12.09 -2.18
N ASN A 56 1.96 11.30 -2.22
CA ASN A 56 2.69 10.86 -1.01
C ASN A 56 4.17 11.24 -1.03
N THR A 57 4.48 12.41 -1.53
CA THR A 57 5.85 12.93 -1.66
C THR A 57 6.60 13.07 -0.33
N GLU A 58 5.93 13.04 0.83
CA GLU A 58 6.59 13.00 2.13
C GLU A 58 7.15 11.61 2.51
N TYR A 59 6.59 10.53 1.97
CA TYR A 59 7.01 9.14 2.24
C TYR A 59 7.74 8.51 1.08
N ILE A 60 7.32 8.82 -0.15
CA ILE A 60 7.88 8.28 -1.39
C ILE A 60 8.80 9.32 -1.99
N GLU A 61 10.04 8.93 -2.27
CA GLU A 61 11.01 9.79 -2.97
C GLU A 61 10.74 9.76 -4.47
N ARG A 62 10.60 8.55 -5.04
CA ARG A 62 10.25 8.31 -6.44
C ARG A 62 9.87 6.85 -6.68
N ILE A 63 9.19 6.60 -7.79
CA ILE A 63 8.93 5.25 -8.33
C ILE A 63 9.54 5.16 -9.72
N GLU A 64 10.33 4.12 -9.98
CA GLU A 64 10.96 3.85 -11.28
C GLU A 64 10.38 2.57 -11.88
N GLU A 65 9.93 2.65 -13.13
CA GLU A 65 9.52 1.47 -13.89
C GLU A 65 10.76 0.70 -14.35
N ILE A 66 10.85 -0.59 -14.00
CA ILE A 66 11.97 -1.45 -14.41
C ILE A 66 11.60 -2.18 -15.69
N ASN A 67 10.40 -2.74 -15.74
CA ASN A 67 9.93 -3.56 -16.83
C ASN A 67 8.42 -3.47 -16.95
N VAL A 68 7.92 -3.13 -18.13
CA VAL A 68 6.49 -3.15 -18.45
C VAL A 68 6.20 -4.47 -19.15
N ILE A 69 5.74 -5.46 -18.40
CA ILE A 69 5.46 -6.81 -18.90
C ILE A 69 4.18 -6.78 -19.73
N ASN A 70 3.13 -6.22 -19.15
CA ASN A 70 1.89 -5.94 -19.84
C ASN A 70 1.36 -4.56 -19.40
N PRO A 71 1.31 -3.57 -20.31
CA PRO A 71 0.94 -2.19 -19.96
C PRO A 71 -0.49 -2.03 -19.43
N LEU A 72 -1.32 -3.07 -19.55
CA LEU A 72 -2.69 -3.05 -19.04
C LEU A 72 -2.78 -3.56 -17.60
N ASN A 73 -1.94 -4.53 -17.21
CA ASN A 73 -2.14 -5.23 -15.95
C ASN A 73 -0.91 -5.77 -15.23
N GLU A 74 0.32 -5.61 -15.77
CA GLU A 74 1.51 -6.16 -15.11
C GLU A 74 2.76 -5.30 -15.34
N ILE A 75 3.38 -4.85 -14.23
CA ILE A 75 4.56 -3.98 -14.23
C ILE A 75 5.50 -4.31 -13.07
N ASP A 76 6.80 -4.21 -13.32
CA ASP A 76 7.83 -4.26 -12.28
C ASP A 76 8.31 -2.84 -11.97
N VAL A 77 8.37 -2.49 -10.68
CA VAL A 77 8.76 -1.15 -10.22
C VAL A 77 9.74 -1.19 -9.05
N LEU A 78 10.59 -0.16 -8.98
CA LEU A 78 11.36 0.21 -7.80
C LEU A 78 10.65 1.36 -7.09
N ILE A 79 10.39 1.21 -5.80
CA ILE A 79 9.81 2.26 -4.96
C ILE A 79 10.88 2.72 -3.98
N PHE A 80 11.34 3.96 -4.10
CA PHE A 80 12.31 4.57 -3.20
C PHE A 80 11.58 5.32 -2.09
N LEU A 81 11.88 4.97 -0.85
CA LEU A 81 11.26 5.54 0.33
C LEU A 81 12.16 6.59 0.98
N LYS A 82 11.56 7.69 1.40
CA LYS A 82 12.25 8.70 2.22
C LYS A 82 12.52 8.14 3.63
N PRO A 83 13.61 8.58 4.29
CA PRO A 83 13.89 8.18 5.66
C PRO A 83 12.73 8.58 6.59
N VAL A 84 12.10 7.60 7.20
CA VAL A 84 10.91 7.77 8.03
C VAL A 84 11.24 8.25 9.45
N PHE A 85 12.38 7.82 9.95
CA PHE A 85 12.84 8.10 11.31
C PHE A 85 14.22 8.75 11.26
N LYS A 86 14.29 10.03 10.89
CA LYS A 86 15.56 10.78 10.80
C LYS A 86 16.39 10.71 12.08
N GLU A 87 15.72 10.67 13.23
CA GLU A 87 16.35 10.65 14.56
C GLU A 87 17.06 9.33 14.87
N TYR A 88 16.73 8.23 14.17
CA TYR A 88 17.30 6.90 14.38
C TYR A 88 18.29 6.49 13.29
N SER A 89 18.77 7.43 12.45
CA SER A 89 19.72 7.15 11.35
C SER A 89 19.22 6.04 10.38
N PHE A 90 17.91 5.95 10.20
CA PHE A 90 17.38 4.94 9.28
C PHE A 90 17.78 5.26 7.85
N LEU A 91 18.40 4.25 7.26
CA LEU A 91 18.86 4.25 5.89
C LEU A 91 17.71 4.54 4.93
N LYS A 92 18.01 5.21 3.84
CA LYS A 92 17.10 5.26 2.69
C LYS A 92 16.79 3.83 2.27
N CYS A 93 15.52 3.55 2.02
CA CYS A 93 15.07 2.20 1.70
C CYS A 93 14.44 2.14 0.32
N PHE A 94 14.47 0.96 -0.31
CA PHE A 94 13.72 0.72 -1.53
C PHE A 94 13.03 -0.65 -1.50
N LEU A 95 11.95 -0.75 -2.26
CA LEU A 95 11.21 -1.96 -2.56
C LEU A 95 11.39 -2.28 -4.04
N CYS A 96 11.48 -3.54 -4.38
CA CYS A 96 11.47 -4.01 -5.76
C CYS A 96 10.31 -4.99 -5.92
N ILE A 97 9.24 -4.55 -6.58
CA ILE A 97 7.98 -5.28 -6.62
C ILE A 97 7.41 -5.40 -8.03
N LYS A 98 6.75 -6.51 -8.26
CA LYS A 98 5.83 -6.71 -9.37
C LYS A 98 4.43 -6.33 -8.92
N ILE A 99 3.74 -5.51 -9.70
CA ILE A 99 2.35 -5.15 -9.53
C ILE A 99 1.54 -5.90 -10.58
N ILE A 100 0.55 -6.66 -10.13
CA ILE A 100 -0.40 -7.36 -11.00
C ILE A 100 -1.79 -6.83 -10.70
N LEU A 101 -2.46 -6.33 -11.73
CA LEU A 101 -3.85 -5.92 -11.70
C LEU A 101 -4.71 -7.05 -12.30
N SER A 102 -5.73 -7.47 -11.57
CA SER A 102 -6.74 -8.42 -12.06
C SER A 102 -8.14 -7.93 -11.72
N GLU A 103 -9.10 -8.39 -12.50
CA GLU A 103 -10.52 -8.14 -12.23
C GLU A 103 -11.29 -9.43 -12.41
N GLU A 104 -11.94 -9.88 -11.33
CA GLU A 104 -12.73 -11.08 -11.31
C GLU A 104 -14.01 -10.86 -10.49
N ASN A 105 -15.16 -11.26 -11.03
CA ASN A 105 -16.46 -11.20 -10.33
C ASN A 105 -16.79 -9.82 -9.72
N GLY A 106 -16.42 -8.72 -10.40
CA GLY A 106 -16.64 -7.36 -9.93
C GLY A 106 -15.69 -6.89 -8.81
N CYS A 107 -14.67 -7.69 -8.50
CA CYS A 107 -13.59 -7.33 -7.60
C CYS A 107 -12.33 -6.99 -8.40
N ILE A 108 -11.79 -5.79 -8.22
CA ILE A 108 -10.51 -5.37 -8.77
C ILE A 108 -9.45 -5.65 -7.71
N SER A 109 -8.38 -6.34 -8.09
CA SER A 109 -7.27 -6.69 -7.19
C SER A 109 -5.95 -6.18 -7.73
N PHE A 110 -5.20 -5.47 -6.88
CA PHE A 110 -3.80 -5.14 -7.09
C PHE A 110 -2.96 -6.02 -6.17
N LYS A 111 -2.24 -6.95 -6.74
CA LYS A 111 -1.34 -7.84 -6.01
C LYS A 111 0.10 -7.42 -6.23
N ASN A 112 0.83 -7.19 -5.14
CA ASN A 112 2.25 -6.85 -5.19
C ASN A 112 3.05 -8.01 -4.63
N THR A 113 4.12 -8.38 -5.34
CA THR A 113 5.04 -9.45 -4.92
C THR A 113 6.48 -8.97 -5.08
N ASP A 114 7.35 -9.38 -4.16
CA ASP A 114 8.78 -9.14 -4.28
C ASP A 114 9.33 -9.81 -5.53
N ILE A 115 10.26 -9.13 -6.22
CA ILE A 115 10.99 -9.69 -7.34
C ILE A 115 12.50 -9.58 -7.11
N LEU A 116 13.26 -10.48 -7.71
CA LEU A 116 14.72 -10.44 -7.65
C LEU A 116 15.24 -9.23 -8.43
N TYR A 117 16.16 -8.49 -7.82
CA TYR A 117 16.83 -7.35 -8.43
C TYR A 117 18.27 -7.28 -7.96
N ASP A 118 19.18 -6.86 -8.84
CA ASP A 118 20.59 -6.68 -8.50
C ASP A 118 20.77 -5.41 -7.68
N GLU A 119 20.88 -5.58 -6.35
CA GLU A 119 20.98 -4.50 -5.38
C GLU A 119 22.24 -3.65 -5.55
N ASN A 120 23.31 -4.19 -6.17
CA ASN A 120 24.55 -3.47 -6.44
C ASN A 120 24.35 -2.27 -7.38
N LYS A 121 23.24 -2.26 -8.14
CA LYS A 121 22.85 -1.14 -9.00
C LYS A 121 22.27 0.05 -8.24
N ILE A 122 21.91 -0.13 -6.96
CA ILE A 122 21.26 0.90 -6.15
C ILE A 122 22.16 1.26 -4.97
N GLN A 123 22.96 2.30 -5.15
CA GLN A 123 23.86 2.77 -4.08
C GLN A 123 23.11 3.66 -3.08
N GLY A 124 23.46 3.53 -1.81
CA GLY A 124 22.95 4.39 -0.74
C GLY A 124 21.53 4.07 -0.25
N TYR A 125 20.96 2.94 -0.66
CA TYR A 125 19.66 2.45 -0.21
C TYR A 125 19.77 1.03 0.31
N THR A 126 18.94 0.70 1.29
CA THR A 126 18.77 -0.67 1.80
C THR A 126 17.48 -1.24 1.24
N ARG A 127 17.55 -2.44 0.68
CA ARG A 127 16.36 -3.14 0.22
C ARG A 127 15.48 -3.56 1.40
N ILE A 128 14.18 -3.33 1.26
CA ILE A 128 13.15 -3.90 2.12
C ILE A 128 12.48 -5.02 1.35
N SER A 129 12.42 -6.20 1.95
CA SER A 129 11.60 -7.29 1.44
C SER A 129 10.14 -6.99 1.73
N ASN A 130 9.31 -7.04 0.70
CA ASN A 130 7.87 -6.87 0.83
C ASN A 130 7.21 -8.21 0.51
N ASN A 131 6.78 -8.92 1.54
CA ASN A 131 5.94 -10.09 1.30
C ASN A 131 4.73 -9.68 0.46
N THR A 132 4.04 -10.65 -0.10
CA THR A 132 2.86 -10.39 -0.91
C THR A 132 1.89 -9.46 -0.20
N THR A 133 1.57 -8.31 -0.82
CA THR A 133 0.48 -7.42 -0.38
C THR A 133 -0.64 -7.45 -1.40
N GLU A 134 -1.86 -7.25 -0.95
CA GLU A 134 -3.03 -7.28 -1.83
C GLU A 134 -3.98 -6.15 -1.47
N THR A 135 -4.41 -5.40 -2.50
CA THR A 135 -5.49 -4.42 -2.39
C THR A 135 -6.69 -4.93 -3.16
N ARG A 136 -7.77 -5.25 -2.49
CA ARG A 136 -9.05 -5.65 -3.07
C ARG A 136 -10.02 -4.49 -3.06
N ILE A 137 -10.67 -4.25 -4.18
CA ILE A 137 -11.62 -3.17 -4.38
C ILE A 137 -12.92 -3.74 -4.93
N ILE A 138 -14.00 -3.53 -4.22
CA ILE A 138 -15.36 -3.90 -4.64
C ILE A 138 -16.07 -2.62 -5.07
N MET A 139 -16.44 -2.55 -6.36
CA MET A 139 -17.25 -1.46 -6.89
C MET A 139 -18.72 -1.72 -6.58
N HIS A 140 -19.35 -0.85 -5.78
CA HIS A 140 -20.79 -0.88 -5.56
C HIS A 140 -21.53 -0.06 -6.63
N SER A 141 -20.87 0.97 -7.15
CA SER A 141 -21.26 1.78 -8.31
C SER A 141 -20.04 2.51 -8.84
N ASN A 142 -20.15 3.26 -9.94
CA ASN A 142 -19.04 4.09 -10.45
C ASN A 142 -18.57 5.14 -9.44
N ASN A 143 -19.41 5.50 -8.47
CA ASN A 143 -19.17 6.56 -7.51
C ASN A 143 -18.91 6.06 -6.08
N LEU A 144 -19.04 4.74 -5.84
CA LEU A 144 -18.90 4.14 -4.51
C LEU A 144 -18.11 2.84 -4.59
N LEU A 145 -17.02 2.76 -3.84
CA LEU A 145 -16.24 1.55 -3.69
C LEU A 145 -15.92 1.25 -2.23
N ALA A 146 -15.69 -0.03 -1.95
CA ALA A 146 -15.07 -0.51 -0.71
C ALA A 146 -13.68 -1.05 -1.02
N LEU A 147 -12.69 -0.65 -0.22
CA LEU A 147 -11.30 -1.07 -0.36
C LEU A 147 -10.83 -1.80 0.89
N ASN A 148 -10.12 -2.90 0.66
CA ASN A 148 -9.43 -3.67 1.67
C ASN A 148 -7.98 -3.89 1.24
N HIS A 149 -7.02 -3.45 2.04
CA HIS A 149 -5.59 -3.64 1.79
C HIS A 149 -4.97 -4.51 2.88
N THR A 150 -4.46 -5.67 2.48
CA THR A 150 -3.77 -6.63 3.36
C THR A 150 -2.27 -6.55 3.12
N PHE A 151 -1.48 -6.43 4.19
CA PHE A 151 -0.03 -6.30 4.11
C PHE A 151 0.65 -6.80 5.39
N GLU A 152 1.94 -7.09 5.27
CA GLU A 152 2.81 -7.41 6.40
C GLU A 152 3.87 -6.31 6.55
N VAL A 153 4.30 -6.09 7.78
CA VAL A 153 5.40 -5.17 8.09
C VAL A 153 6.60 -6.02 8.52
N ASN A 154 7.33 -6.54 7.55
CA ASN A 154 8.53 -7.36 7.76
C ASN A 154 9.83 -6.57 7.61
N ILE A 155 9.78 -5.28 7.92
CA ILE A 155 11.00 -4.46 7.93
C ILE A 155 11.83 -4.89 9.13
N PHE A 156 12.72 -5.86 8.89
CA PHE A 156 13.64 -6.46 9.87
C PHE A 156 12.90 -7.16 11.04
N ASP A 157 13.17 -8.41 11.25
CA ASP A 157 12.75 -9.19 12.44
C ASP A 157 13.21 -8.55 13.78
N ILE A 158 13.98 -7.48 13.70
CA ILE A 158 14.63 -6.75 14.79
C ILE A 158 13.72 -5.66 15.40
N PHE A 159 12.62 -5.23 14.70
CA PHE A 159 11.81 -4.12 15.21
C PHE A 159 10.78 -4.54 16.26
N PRO A 160 10.72 -3.83 17.38
CA PRO A 160 9.63 -3.97 18.35
C PRO A 160 8.26 -3.82 17.69
N SER A 161 7.25 -4.52 18.18
CA SER A 161 5.88 -4.45 17.63
C SER A 161 5.30 -3.03 17.60
N ALA A 162 5.75 -2.15 18.48
CA ALA A 162 5.39 -0.74 18.50
C ALA A 162 5.83 -0.03 17.21
N MET A 163 7.05 -0.27 16.70
CA MET A 163 7.54 0.31 15.45
C MET A 163 6.80 -0.25 14.24
N GLN A 164 6.48 -1.55 14.24
CA GLN A 164 5.66 -2.14 13.18
C GLN A 164 4.28 -1.45 13.09
N ASN A 165 3.67 -1.12 14.23
CA ASN A 165 2.40 -0.39 14.25
C ASN A 165 2.53 1.05 13.75
N ILE A 166 3.67 1.73 13.97
CA ILE A 166 3.94 3.06 13.41
C ILE A 166 4.01 2.97 11.89
N ILE A 167 4.75 2.00 11.35
CA ILE A 167 4.85 1.79 9.89
C ILE A 167 3.46 1.46 9.31
N ALA A 168 2.68 0.61 9.96
CA ALA A 168 1.32 0.31 9.52
C ALA A 168 0.41 1.55 9.50
N LYS A 169 0.56 2.47 10.48
CA LYS A 169 -0.13 3.77 10.47
C LYS A 169 0.33 4.67 9.32
N MET A 170 1.60 4.57 8.91
CA MET A 170 2.09 5.31 7.74
C MET A 170 1.47 4.76 6.43
N VAL A 171 1.38 3.43 6.28
CA VAL A 171 0.65 2.83 5.16
C VAL A 171 -0.79 3.36 5.13
N LYS A 172 -1.46 3.42 6.29
CA LYS A 172 -2.80 4.04 6.40
C LYS A 172 -2.79 5.50 5.95
N ALA A 173 -1.77 6.29 6.30
CA ALA A 173 -1.67 7.69 5.90
C ALA A 173 -1.49 7.85 4.37
N VAL A 174 -0.72 6.95 3.73
CA VAL A 174 -0.60 6.89 2.26
C VAL A 174 -1.97 6.67 1.62
N PHE A 175 -2.72 5.69 2.08
CA PHE A 175 -4.07 5.41 1.56
C PHE A 175 -5.08 6.51 1.89
N TYR A 176 -4.92 7.20 3.03
CA TYR A 176 -5.79 8.34 3.38
C TYR A 176 -5.69 9.48 2.36
N LYS A 177 -4.50 9.79 1.86
CA LYS A 177 -4.33 10.81 0.82
C LYS A 177 -5.00 10.41 -0.50
N VAL A 178 -4.87 9.13 -0.89
CA VAL A 178 -5.58 8.60 -2.07
C VAL A 178 -7.09 8.70 -1.87
N LYS A 179 -7.59 8.30 -0.70
CA LYS A 179 -9.02 8.43 -0.34
C LYS A 179 -9.48 9.87 -0.45
N LEU A 180 -8.76 10.80 0.18
CA LEU A 180 -9.12 12.22 0.17
C LEU A 180 -9.14 12.80 -1.25
N PHE A 181 -8.13 12.49 -2.08
CA PHE A 181 -8.11 12.87 -3.49
C PHE A 181 -9.36 12.35 -4.21
N CYS A 182 -9.66 11.06 -4.11
CA CYS A 182 -10.79 10.44 -4.77
C CYS A 182 -12.13 11.04 -4.33
N GLU A 183 -12.27 11.45 -3.06
CA GLU A 183 -13.49 12.07 -2.53
C GLU A 183 -13.66 13.55 -2.91
N THR A 184 -12.59 14.25 -3.31
CA THR A 184 -12.58 15.69 -3.56
C THR A 184 -12.39 16.08 -5.02
N VAL A 185 -11.87 15.18 -5.87
CA VAL A 185 -11.72 15.42 -7.31
C VAL A 185 -13.08 15.63 -7.98
N LYS A 186 -13.11 16.58 -8.96
CA LYS A 186 -14.34 16.96 -9.70
C LYS A 186 -14.23 16.52 -11.15
#